data_1ff9dd6b3634dd9520e13285c0bdbb3c
#
_entry.id   1ff9dd6b3634dd9520e13285c0bdbb3c
#
_cell.length_a   1.000
_cell.length_b   1.000
_cell.length_c   1.000
_cell.angle_alpha   90.00
_cell.angle_beta   90.00
_cell.angle_gamma   90.00
#
_symmetry.space_group_name_H-M   'P 1'
#
loop_
_entity.id
_entity.type
_entity.pdbx_description
1 polymer ?
#
loop_
_entity_poly.entity_id
_entity_poly.type
_entity_poly.pdbx_seq_one_letter_code
_entity_poly.pdbx_strand_id
1 'polypeptide(L)'
;MQALSRKNKETKYILTVTDVFSKYAWAIPVKNKGGPEMKNVFELLFQMSNPRKPDKLQTDAGKEFLNKDVQKFLKSHGVLHFVSHSDKKAAVVERFNRTLKTKIWTYFTAKQTNIYIDKLQDFVKSYNHSDHRMICMRPAEV
;
A
#
# COMPACT_ATOMS: atom_id res chain seq x y z
N MET A 1 13.78 3.48 -0.26
CA MET A 1 13.46 3.28 1.16
C MET A 1 14.37 2.30 1.90
N GLN A 2 15.01 1.35 1.21
CA GLN A 2 15.92 0.40 1.86
C GLN A 2 17.08 1.08 2.59
N ALA A 3 17.63 2.15 2.01
CA ALA A 3 18.75 2.88 2.63
C ALA A 3 18.39 3.52 3.97
N LEU A 4 17.10 3.67 4.27
CA LEU A 4 16.60 4.30 5.50
C LEU A 4 16.09 3.28 6.52
N SER A 5 16.25 1.97 6.27
CA SER A 5 15.63 0.93 7.08
C SER A 5 16.04 0.97 8.56
N ARG A 6 17.31 1.21 8.84
CA ARG A 6 17.83 1.24 10.23
C ARG A 6 17.12 2.27 11.10
N LYS A 7 16.76 3.42 10.53
CA LYS A 7 16.08 4.50 11.25
C LYS A 7 14.56 4.30 11.31
N ASN A 8 14.02 3.36 10.54
CA ASN A 8 12.60 3.13 10.38
C ASN A 8 12.20 1.70 10.78
N LYS A 9 12.67 1.24 11.94
CA LYS A 9 12.32 -0.07 12.53
C LYS A 9 12.61 -1.24 11.59
N GLU A 10 13.74 -1.18 10.87
CA GLU A 10 14.17 -2.19 9.90
C GLU A 10 13.20 -2.37 8.72
N THR A 11 12.32 -1.41 8.49
CA THR A 11 11.41 -1.41 7.35
C THR A 11 12.19 -1.13 6.06
N LYS A 12 12.17 -2.09 5.14
CA LYS A 12 12.87 -1.98 3.85
C LYS A 12 11.95 -1.56 2.73
N TYR A 13 10.68 -1.91 2.82
CA TYR A 13 9.68 -1.69 1.78
C TYR A 13 8.40 -1.14 2.37
N ILE A 14 7.59 -0.54 1.52
CA ILE A 14 6.22 -0.15 1.85
C ILE A 14 5.30 -0.81 0.83
N LEU A 15 4.37 -1.64 1.29
CA LEU A 15 3.31 -2.15 0.43
C LEU A 15 2.23 -1.09 0.33
N THR A 16 1.95 -0.64 -0.88
CA THR A 16 0.88 0.32 -1.13
C THR A 16 -0.27 -0.35 -1.86
N VAL A 17 -1.48 -0.08 -1.41
CA VAL A 17 -2.70 -0.66 -1.95
C VAL A 17 -3.73 0.44 -2.13
N THR A 18 -4.44 0.41 -3.25
CA THR A 18 -5.55 1.34 -3.50
C THR A 18 -6.79 0.59 -3.97
N ASP A 19 -7.95 1.06 -3.51
CA ASP A 19 -9.23 0.64 -4.08
C ASP A 19 -9.48 1.48 -5.35
N VAL A 20 -9.64 0.80 -6.48
CA VAL A 20 -9.79 1.46 -7.78
C VAL A 20 -11.05 2.33 -7.82
N PHE A 21 -12.12 1.90 -7.17
CA PHE A 21 -13.39 2.64 -7.17
C PHE A 21 -13.33 3.87 -6.28
N SER A 22 -13.03 3.69 -5.00
CA SER A 22 -13.06 4.79 -4.02
C SER A 22 -11.79 5.62 -3.99
N LYS A 23 -10.70 5.09 -4.58
CA LYS A 23 -9.35 5.65 -4.48
C LYS A 23 -8.79 5.62 -3.05
N TYR A 24 -9.47 4.94 -2.13
CA TYR A 24 -8.98 4.77 -0.76
C TYR A 24 -7.65 4.01 -0.79
N ALA A 25 -6.70 4.43 0.03
CA ALA A 25 -5.34 3.90 0.00
C ALA A 25 -4.92 3.35 1.37
N TRP A 26 -4.05 2.34 1.32
CA TRP A 26 -3.38 1.78 2.49
C TRP A 26 -1.89 1.71 2.20
N ALA A 27 -1.07 1.88 3.24
CA ALA A 27 0.37 1.68 3.16
C ALA A 27 0.81 0.89 4.39
N ILE A 28 1.54 -0.20 4.17
CA ILE A 28 1.96 -1.10 5.23
C ILE A 28 3.48 -1.27 5.15
N PRO A 29 4.21 -1.02 6.27
CA PRO A 29 5.65 -1.26 6.31
C PRO A 29 5.96 -2.75 6.17
N VAL A 30 6.97 -3.08 5.37
CA VAL A 30 7.39 -4.45 5.11
C VAL A 30 8.88 -4.59 5.35
N LYS A 31 9.27 -5.54 6.19
CA LYS A 31 10.69 -5.77 6.51
C LYS A 31 11.42 -6.56 5.45
N ASN A 32 10.75 -7.53 4.81
CA ASN A 32 11.30 -8.31 3.72
C ASN A 32 10.18 -8.80 2.80
N LYS A 33 10.55 -9.30 1.63
CA LYS A 33 9.59 -9.79 0.63
C LYS A 33 9.42 -11.31 0.64
N GLY A 34 9.76 -11.96 1.75
CA GLY A 34 9.55 -13.40 1.91
C GLY A 34 8.08 -13.78 1.98
N GLY A 35 7.75 -15.04 1.66
CA GLY A 35 6.39 -15.53 1.64
C GLY A 35 5.65 -15.35 2.96
N PRO A 36 6.18 -15.82 4.10
CA PRO A 36 5.51 -15.65 5.39
C PRO A 36 5.29 -14.19 5.77
N GLU A 37 6.27 -13.32 5.51
CA GLU A 37 6.17 -11.88 5.80
C GLU A 37 5.07 -11.24 4.94
N MET A 38 5.05 -11.54 3.64
CA MET A 38 4.03 -10.99 2.74
C MET A 38 2.64 -11.49 3.10
N LYS A 39 2.50 -12.75 3.50
CA LYS A 39 1.24 -13.29 4.00
C LYS A 39 0.75 -12.49 5.20
N ASN A 40 1.63 -12.23 6.18
CA ASN A 40 1.29 -11.47 7.38
C ASN A 40 0.88 -10.03 7.03
N VAL A 41 1.54 -9.43 6.06
CA VAL A 41 1.23 -8.08 5.58
C VAL A 41 -0.18 -8.04 4.95
N PHE A 42 -0.54 -9.03 4.13
CA PHE A 42 -1.88 -9.10 3.55
C PHE A 42 -2.95 -9.39 4.60
N GLU A 43 -2.63 -10.20 5.60
CA GLU A 43 -3.52 -10.45 6.73
C GLU A 43 -3.82 -9.15 7.48
N LEU A 44 -2.79 -8.35 7.77
CA LEU A 44 -2.93 -7.04 8.38
C LEU A 44 -3.74 -6.09 7.50
N LEU A 45 -3.49 -6.10 6.19
CA LEU A 45 -4.23 -5.29 5.23
C LEU A 45 -5.73 -5.59 5.29
N PHE A 46 -6.10 -6.87 5.33
CA PHE A 46 -7.50 -7.26 5.37
C PHE A 46 -8.17 -6.87 6.69
N GLN A 47 -7.42 -6.88 7.79
CA GLN A 47 -7.92 -6.37 9.07
C GLN A 47 -8.14 -4.86 9.02
N MET A 48 -7.20 -4.11 8.46
CA MET A 48 -7.29 -2.65 8.35
C MET A 48 -8.40 -2.20 7.41
N SER A 49 -8.67 -2.97 6.36
CA SER A 49 -9.67 -2.62 5.35
C SER A 49 -11.08 -3.08 5.69
N ASN A 50 -11.25 -3.90 6.72
CA ASN A 50 -12.57 -4.41 7.12
C ASN A 50 -13.55 -3.24 7.36
N PRO A 51 -14.78 -3.26 6.82
CA PRO A 51 -15.40 -4.36 6.07
C PRO A 51 -15.11 -4.41 4.56
N ARG A 52 -14.22 -3.57 4.04
CA ARG A 52 -13.91 -3.46 2.61
C ARG A 52 -12.97 -4.57 2.14
N LYS A 53 -13.47 -5.80 2.06
CA LYS A 53 -12.68 -6.91 1.52
C LYS A 53 -12.70 -6.87 0.00
N PRO A 54 -11.53 -6.99 -0.68
CA PRO A 54 -11.52 -7.02 -2.14
C PRO A 54 -12.00 -8.37 -2.67
N ASP A 55 -12.72 -8.34 -3.79
CA ASP A 55 -13.05 -9.55 -4.55
C ASP A 55 -11.91 -9.91 -5.50
N LYS A 56 -11.23 -8.89 -6.01
CA LYS A 56 -10.12 -9.03 -6.96
C LYS A 56 -8.94 -8.20 -6.52
N LEU A 57 -7.75 -8.78 -6.63
CA LEU A 57 -6.50 -8.11 -6.34
C LEU A 57 -5.61 -8.12 -7.58
N GLN A 58 -5.16 -6.96 -8.00
CA GLN A 58 -4.24 -6.80 -9.12
C GLN A 58 -2.85 -6.44 -8.59
N THR A 59 -1.82 -7.15 -9.05
CA THR A 59 -0.43 -6.85 -8.74
C THR A 59 0.40 -6.93 -10.01
N ASP A 60 1.67 -6.52 -9.93
CA ASP A 60 2.65 -6.84 -10.96
C ASP A 60 3.11 -8.30 -10.81
N ALA A 61 4.04 -8.74 -11.66
CA ALA A 61 4.54 -10.12 -11.67
C ALA A 61 5.65 -10.37 -10.63
N GLY A 62 5.73 -9.54 -9.59
CA GLY A 62 6.74 -9.69 -8.53
C GLY A 62 6.61 -11.02 -7.80
N LYS A 63 7.75 -11.63 -7.49
CA LYS A 63 7.80 -12.92 -6.79
C LYS A 63 7.19 -12.84 -5.39
N GLU A 64 7.22 -11.67 -4.77
CA GLU A 64 6.62 -11.42 -3.46
C GLU A 64 5.11 -11.64 -3.45
N PHE A 65 4.45 -11.50 -4.59
CA PHE A 65 3.02 -11.73 -4.73
C PHE A 65 2.69 -13.13 -5.24
N LEU A 66 3.60 -13.75 -5.98
CA LEU A 66 3.36 -15.04 -6.64
C LEU A 66 3.80 -16.25 -5.81
N ASN A 67 4.29 -16.05 -4.58
CA ASN A 67 4.70 -17.15 -3.74
C ASN A 67 3.51 -17.94 -3.20
N LYS A 68 3.77 -19.18 -2.79
CA LYS A 68 2.73 -20.12 -2.35
C LYS A 68 1.93 -19.61 -1.14
N ASP A 69 2.61 -18.96 -0.19
CA ASP A 69 1.97 -18.52 1.05
C ASP A 69 0.93 -17.43 0.76
N VAL A 70 1.29 -16.45 -0.08
CA VAL A 70 0.37 -15.38 -0.47
C VAL A 70 -0.79 -15.91 -1.30
N GLN A 71 -0.51 -16.78 -2.27
CA GLN A 71 -1.54 -17.35 -3.14
C GLN A 71 -2.54 -18.18 -2.34
N LYS A 72 -2.07 -19.00 -1.41
CA LYS A 72 -2.92 -19.78 -0.53
C LYS A 72 -3.80 -18.91 0.35
N PHE A 73 -3.22 -17.86 0.91
CA PHE A 73 -3.96 -16.90 1.75
C PHE A 73 -5.06 -16.21 0.97
N LEU A 74 -4.75 -15.67 -0.21
CA LEU A 74 -5.73 -14.96 -1.04
C LEU A 74 -6.86 -15.90 -1.47
N LYS A 75 -6.51 -17.11 -1.87
CA LYS A 75 -7.49 -18.10 -2.28
C LYS A 75 -8.42 -18.50 -1.12
N SER A 76 -7.88 -18.66 0.08
CA SER A 76 -8.68 -19.00 1.27
C SER A 76 -9.67 -17.90 1.65
N HIS A 77 -9.40 -16.66 1.26
CA HIS A 77 -10.29 -15.52 1.51
C HIS A 77 -11.19 -15.20 0.32
N GLY A 78 -11.18 -16.05 -0.72
CA GLY A 78 -12.04 -15.84 -1.89
C GLY A 78 -11.64 -14.66 -2.76
N VAL A 79 -10.38 -14.24 -2.71
CA VAL A 79 -9.86 -13.12 -3.51
C VAL A 79 -9.26 -13.66 -4.80
N LEU A 80 -9.74 -13.18 -5.93
CA LEU A 80 -9.17 -13.50 -7.23
C LEU A 80 -7.94 -12.62 -7.48
N HIS A 81 -6.77 -13.23 -7.53
CA HIS A 81 -5.52 -12.53 -7.83
C HIS A 81 -5.22 -12.62 -9.32
N PHE A 82 -4.89 -11.49 -9.93
CA PHE A 82 -4.44 -11.47 -11.32
C PHE A 82 -3.27 -10.51 -11.47
N VAL A 83 -2.41 -10.84 -12.43
CA VAL A 83 -1.22 -10.05 -12.74
C VAL A 83 -1.51 -9.18 -13.96
N SER A 84 -1.18 -7.89 -13.86
CA SER A 84 -1.32 -6.99 -14.99
C SER A 84 0.04 -6.67 -15.58
N HIS A 85 0.12 -6.76 -16.91
CA HIS A 85 1.27 -6.32 -17.68
C HIS A 85 1.04 -4.98 -18.36
N SER A 86 -0.09 -4.32 -18.08
CA SER A 86 -0.46 -3.04 -18.66
C SER A 86 -0.16 -1.90 -17.72
N ASP A 87 0.57 -0.90 -18.17
CA ASP A 87 0.92 0.28 -17.38
C ASP A 87 -0.30 1.09 -16.96
N LYS A 88 -1.37 1.07 -17.77
CA LYS A 88 -2.57 1.87 -17.49
C LYS A 88 -3.33 1.45 -16.24
N LYS A 89 -3.32 0.15 -15.91
CA LYS A 89 -4.11 -0.38 -14.80
C LYS A 89 -3.46 -0.12 -13.43
N ALA A 90 -2.15 0.10 -13.40
CA ALA A 90 -1.44 0.44 -12.18
C ALA A 90 -1.43 1.95 -11.89
N ALA A 91 -2.04 2.77 -12.75
CA ALA A 91 -1.98 4.22 -12.65
C ALA A 91 -2.54 4.77 -11.32
N VAL A 92 -3.55 4.11 -10.75
CA VAL A 92 -4.16 4.55 -9.48
C VAL A 92 -3.17 4.41 -8.33
N VAL A 93 -2.54 3.23 -8.20
CA VAL A 93 -1.58 3.00 -7.13
C VAL A 93 -0.29 3.80 -7.36
N GLU A 94 0.14 3.97 -8.60
CA GLU A 94 1.31 4.78 -8.93
C GLU A 94 1.11 6.24 -8.55
N ARG A 95 -0.08 6.78 -8.78
CA ARG A 95 -0.42 8.14 -8.36
C ARG A 95 -0.36 8.29 -6.85
N PHE A 96 -0.90 7.32 -6.12
CA PHE A 96 -0.81 7.31 -4.66
C PHE A 96 0.65 7.21 -4.21
N ASN A 97 1.45 6.35 -4.82
CA ASN A 97 2.87 6.20 -4.51
C ASN A 97 3.62 7.52 -4.68
N ARG A 98 3.34 8.25 -5.74
CA ARG A 98 3.94 9.56 -6.01
C ARG A 98 3.55 10.57 -4.94
N THR A 99 2.28 10.62 -4.58
CA THR A 99 1.78 11.53 -3.53
C THR A 99 2.39 11.19 -2.18
N LEU A 100 2.43 9.92 -1.81
CA LEU A 100 3.02 9.46 -0.55
C LEU A 100 4.51 9.80 -0.47
N LYS A 101 5.24 9.54 -1.54
CA LYS A 101 6.66 9.85 -1.63
C LYS A 101 6.92 11.35 -1.44
N THR A 102 6.11 12.19 -2.08
CA THR A 102 6.21 13.65 -1.93
C THR A 102 5.96 14.07 -0.48
N LYS A 103 4.94 13.52 0.18
CA LYS A 103 4.65 13.82 1.59
C LYS A 103 5.81 13.42 2.51
N ILE A 104 6.41 12.26 2.27
CA ILE A 104 7.56 11.78 3.06
C ILE A 104 8.75 12.72 2.89
N TRP A 105 9.10 13.07 1.67
CA TRP A 105 10.25 13.94 1.41
C TRP A 105 10.04 15.37 1.93
N THR A 106 8.82 15.89 1.81
CA THR A 106 8.47 17.21 2.38
C THR A 106 8.63 17.18 3.90
N TYR A 107 8.20 16.10 4.55
CA TYR A 107 8.36 15.92 5.99
C TYR A 107 9.84 15.84 6.38
N PHE A 108 10.65 15.11 5.63
CA PHE A 108 12.10 15.03 5.88
C PHE A 108 12.75 16.41 5.86
N THR A 109 12.40 17.24 4.87
CA THR A 109 12.95 18.57 4.73
C THR A 109 12.48 19.48 5.87
N ALA A 110 11.18 19.47 6.18
CA ALA A 110 10.60 20.34 7.20
C ALA A 110 11.10 20.02 8.62
N LYS A 111 11.29 18.74 8.92
CA LYS A 111 11.69 18.27 10.26
C LYS A 111 13.17 17.89 10.36
N GLN A 112 13.92 18.00 9.27
CA GLN A 112 15.34 17.62 9.21
C GLN A 112 15.59 16.21 9.75
N THR A 113 14.77 15.25 9.31
CA THR A 113 14.82 13.86 9.74
C THR A 113 14.69 12.92 8.55
N ASN A 114 15.16 11.68 8.70
CA ASN A 114 14.96 10.60 7.74
C ASN A 114 14.03 9.51 8.30
N ILE A 115 13.36 9.79 9.42
CA ILE A 115 12.43 8.86 10.05
C ILE A 115 11.01 9.18 9.59
N TYR A 116 10.39 8.22 8.88
CA TYR A 116 9.02 8.37 8.36
C TYR A 116 8.03 7.39 8.98
N ILE A 117 8.53 6.29 9.57
CA ILE A 117 7.67 5.17 9.97
C ILE A 117 6.57 5.58 10.98
N ASP A 118 6.89 6.50 11.89
CA ASP A 118 5.95 6.96 12.89
C ASP A 118 4.85 7.85 12.31
N LYS A 119 5.07 8.42 11.12
CA LYS A 119 4.14 9.32 10.45
C LYS A 119 3.49 8.74 9.22
N LEU A 120 3.85 7.50 8.84
CA LEU A 120 3.35 6.87 7.63
C LEU A 120 1.82 6.83 7.59
N GLN A 121 1.19 6.39 8.67
CA GLN A 121 -0.26 6.28 8.72
C GLN A 121 -0.95 7.65 8.73
N ASP A 122 -0.30 8.66 9.28
CA ASP A 122 -0.80 10.04 9.22
C ASP A 122 -0.82 10.56 7.78
N PHE A 123 0.21 10.24 6.99
CA PHE A 123 0.26 10.63 5.58
C PHE A 123 -0.85 9.93 4.77
N VAL A 124 -1.08 8.65 5.02
CA VAL A 124 -2.14 7.88 4.37
C VAL A 124 -3.52 8.44 4.75
N LYS A 125 -3.74 8.74 6.03
CA LYS A 125 -4.98 9.34 6.52
C LYS A 125 -5.22 10.70 5.86
N SER A 126 -4.20 11.52 5.75
CA SER A 126 -4.28 12.83 5.08
C SER A 126 -4.72 12.65 3.61
N TYR A 127 -4.15 11.68 2.91
CA TYR A 127 -4.55 11.39 1.53
C TYR A 127 -6.01 10.97 1.44
N ASN A 128 -6.45 10.05 2.30
CA ASN A 128 -7.81 9.51 2.26
C ASN A 128 -8.87 10.56 2.63
N HIS A 129 -8.49 11.61 3.34
CA HIS A 129 -9.38 12.70 3.74
C HIS A 129 -9.21 13.95 2.88
N SER A 130 -8.44 13.89 1.80
CA SER A 130 -8.29 14.97 0.83
C SER A 130 -9.21 14.72 -0.37
N ASP A 131 -9.69 15.79 -0.99
CA ASP A 131 -10.52 15.68 -2.18
C ASP A 131 -9.74 15.08 -3.34
N HIS A 132 -10.36 14.12 -4.02
CA HIS A 132 -9.77 13.44 -5.16
C HIS A 132 -10.51 13.85 -6.44
N ARG A 133 -9.78 14.36 -7.43
CA ARG A 133 -10.38 14.90 -8.68
C ARG A 133 -11.25 13.90 -9.43
N MET A 134 -10.80 12.63 -9.50
CA MET A 134 -11.46 11.62 -10.31
C MET A 134 -12.83 11.21 -9.76
N ILE A 135 -13.03 11.34 -8.45
CA ILE A 135 -14.28 10.93 -7.80
C ILE A 135 -15.03 12.12 -7.20
N CYS A 136 -14.45 13.34 -7.30
CA CYS A 136 -15.04 14.60 -6.82
C CYS A 136 -15.41 14.56 -5.32
N MET A 137 -14.72 13.74 -4.53
CA MET A 137 -14.92 13.62 -3.09
C MET A 137 -13.69 13.00 -2.43
N ARG A 138 -13.71 12.92 -1.12
CA ARG A 138 -12.62 12.30 -0.37
C ARG A 138 -12.74 10.78 -0.44
N PRO A 139 -11.63 10.03 -0.63
CA PRO A 139 -11.69 8.57 -0.62
C PRO A 139 -12.37 7.98 0.61
N ALA A 140 -12.20 8.58 1.78
CA ALA A 140 -12.82 8.11 3.01
C ALA A 140 -14.34 8.22 3.03
N GLU A 141 -14.92 9.04 2.16
CA GLU A 141 -16.37 9.30 2.11
C GLU A 141 -17.12 8.38 1.14
N VAL A 142 -16.38 7.61 0.36
CA VAL A 142 -17.01 6.72 -0.65
C VAL A 142 -17.63 5.47 -0.03
#